data_a1c1855e912d2a92d1df7d4daca1f5d4
#
_entry.id   a1c1855e912d2a92d1df7d4daca1f5d4
#
_cell.length_a   1.000
_cell.length_b   1.000
_cell.length_c   1.000
_cell.angle_alpha   90.00
_cell.angle_beta   90.00
_cell.angle_gamma   90.00
#
_symmetry.space_group_name_H-M   'P 1'
#
loop_
_entity.id
_entity.type
_entity.pdbx_description
1 polymer ?
#
loop_
_entity_poly.entity_id
_entity_poly.type
_entity_poly.pdbx_seq_one_letter_code
_entity_poly.pdbx_strand_id
1 'polypeptide(L)'
;MLIKFLKINIFLLFLTTHTLGEILTDIKVIGNKRISKETIIVLSKFNSNIDYSDDKLNTIFKNLYESEFFKKVEFKIKNSILEITVDENPIIENLEIVGIKSPKLQKVILEKISLQSRKSYIETVFLSDLNLMKNILKSAGYYFAKVETKSILNEEQNSIRLIFDINLGDRAKINEIQFFGNKNIKDRKLKNVITSEEAKFWKFLSQTVYLNNERIELDKRLLT
;
A
#
# COMPACT_ATOMS: atom_id res chain seq x y z
N MET A 1 -1.49 -24.52 61.59
CA MET A 1 -0.69 -24.45 60.37
C MET A 1 -1.40 -25.12 59.18
N LEU A 2 -2.00 -26.27 59.29
CA LEU A 2 -2.74 -26.99 58.23
C LEU A 2 -3.90 -26.20 57.59
N ILE A 3 -4.70 -25.48 58.39
CA ILE A 3 -5.88 -24.71 57.93
C ILE A 3 -5.48 -23.48 57.05
N LYS A 4 -4.32 -22.90 57.27
CA LYS A 4 -3.80 -21.81 56.43
C LYS A 4 -3.32 -22.36 55.08
N PHE A 5 -2.73 -23.55 55.02
CA PHE A 5 -2.33 -24.22 53.78
C PHE A 5 -3.54 -24.65 52.94
N LEU A 6 -4.61 -25.07 53.56
CA LEU A 6 -5.85 -25.48 52.88
C LEU A 6 -6.54 -24.27 52.21
N LYS A 7 -6.54 -23.08 52.86
CA LYS A 7 -7.10 -21.84 52.31
C LYS A 7 -6.28 -21.32 51.14
N ILE A 8 -4.95 -21.45 51.16
CA ILE A 8 -4.06 -21.03 50.05
C ILE A 8 -4.26 -21.95 48.84
N ASN A 9 -4.42 -23.26 49.02
CA ASN A 9 -4.69 -24.19 47.93
C ASN A 9 -6.08 -23.99 47.30
N ILE A 10 -7.10 -23.65 48.09
CA ILE A 10 -8.45 -23.33 47.56
C ILE A 10 -8.43 -22.00 46.79
N PHE A 11 -7.62 -21.00 47.19
CA PHE A 11 -7.47 -19.73 46.48
C PHE A 11 -6.69 -19.87 45.15
N LEU A 12 -5.71 -20.81 45.12
CA LEU A 12 -4.96 -21.08 43.87
C LEU A 12 -5.79 -21.83 42.82
N LEU A 13 -6.80 -22.63 43.27
CA LEU A 13 -7.69 -23.40 42.38
C LEU A 13 -8.68 -22.49 41.62
N PHE A 14 -8.96 -21.28 42.12
CA PHE A 14 -9.86 -20.31 41.47
C PHE A 14 -9.18 -19.41 40.42
N LEU A 15 -7.87 -19.51 40.23
CA LEU A 15 -7.10 -18.67 39.30
C LEU A 15 -6.90 -19.31 37.91
N THR A 16 -7.39 -20.56 37.70
CA THR A 16 -7.43 -21.15 36.37
C THR A 16 -8.73 -20.74 35.67
N THR A 17 -8.85 -19.52 35.24
CA THR A 17 -9.83 -19.17 34.21
C THR A 17 -9.36 -19.80 32.91
N HIS A 18 -9.81 -21.04 32.69
CA HIS A 18 -9.76 -21.64 31.38
C HIS A 18 -10.63 -20.73 30.48
N THR A 19 -10.03 -20.04 29.55
CA THR A 19 -10.78 -19.48 28.42
C THR A 19 -11.30 -20.67 27.61
N LEU A 20 -12.46 -21.19 28.02
CA LEU A 20 -13.19 -22.21 27.26
C LEU A 20 -13.61 -21.49 25.97
N GLY A 21 -13.16 -21.98 24.84
CA GLY A 21 -13.70 -21.55 23.57
C GLY A 21 -15.21 -21.80 23.51
N GLU A 22 -15.94 -21.04 22.75
CA GLU A 22 -17.37 -21.21 22.57
C GLU A 22 -17.65 -22.09 21.34
N ILE A 23 -18.52 -23.10 21.49
CA ILE A 23 -18.95 -23.92 20.35
C ILE A 23 -19.88 -23.06 19.49
N LEU A 24 -19.46 -22.75 18.28
CA LEU A 24 -20.23 -21.97 17.32
C LEU A 24 -20.96 -22.91 16.37
N THR A 25 -22.27 -22.70 16.23
CA THR A 25 -23.15 -23.54 15.41
C THR A 25 -23.42 -22.94 14.03
N ASP A 26 -23.44 -21.61 13.93
CA ASP A 26 -23.75 -20.92 12.68
C ASP A 26 -23.00 -19.57 12.58
N ILE A 27 -23.04 -18.97 11.40
CA ILE A 27 -22.47 -17.67 11.08
C ILE A 27 -23.52 -16.76 10.45
N LYS A 28 -23.63 -15.55 10.96
CA LYS A 28 -24.50 -14.51 10.42
C LYS A 28 -23.65 -13.36 9.88
N VAL A 29 -23.83 -13.01 8.63
CA VAL A 29 -23.13 -11.91 7.97
C VAL A 29 -24.04 -10.69 7.87
N ILE A 30 -23.50 -9.51 8.19
CA ILE A 30 -24.22 -8.23 8.19
C ILE A 30 -23.35 -7.19 7.47
N GLY A 31 -23.97 -6.31 6.65
CA GLY A 31 -23.28 -5.19 6.00
C GLY A 31 -22.66 -5.52 4.66
N ASN A 32 -22.72 -6.78 4.22
CA ASN A 32 -22.28 -7.14 2.89
C ASN A 32 -23.19 -6.52 1.81
N LYS A 33 -22.60 -6.05 0.72
CA LYS A 33 -23.29 -5.41 -0.41
C LYS A 33 -23.11 -6.21 -1.70
N ARG A 34 -21.88 -6.32 -2.16
CA ARG A 34 -21.49 -6.96 -3.42
C ARG A 34 -21.06 -8.41 -3.22
N ILE A 35 -20.47 -8.72 -2.07
CA ILE A 35 -19.95 -10.05 -1.75
C ILE A 35 -21.05 -10.85 -1.06
N SER A 36 -21.36 -12.03 -1.59
CA SER A 36 -22.40 -12.87 -1.01
C SER A 36 -22.01 -13.41 0.38
N LYS A 37 -23.02 -13.70 1.21
CA LYS A 37 -22.83 -14.34 2.52
C LYS A 37 -22.00 -15.63 2.39
N GLU A 38 -22.30 -16.45 1.40
CA GLU A 38 -21.66 -17.73 1.13
C GLU A 38 -20.16 -17.53 0.83
N THR A 39 -19.83 -16.51 0.02
CA THR A 39 -18.44 -16.16 -0.27
C THR A 39 -17.70 -15.75 1.00
N ILE A 40 -18.32 -14.97 1.88
CA ILE A 40 -17.70 -14.53 3.14
C ILE A 40 -17.49 -15.73 4.07
N ILE A 41 -18.44 -16.67 4.12
CA ILE A 41 -18.30 -17.91 4.90
C ILE A 41 -17.11 -18.75 4.38
N VAL A 42 -17.00 -18.91 3.07
CA VAL A 42 -15.87 -19.65 2.44
C VAL A 42 -14.53 -18.96 2.75
N LEU A 43 -14.45 -17.64 2.60
CA LEU A 43 -13.25 -16.87 2.89
C LEU A 43 -12.85 -16.97 4.37
N SER A 44 -13.82 -16.96 5.27
CA SER A 44 -13.58 -17.10 6.71
C SER A 44 -13.03 -18.47 7.11
N LYS A 45 -13.23 -19.49 6.28
CA LYS A 45 -12.95 -20.90 6.59
C LYS A 45 -13.66 -21.38 7.88
N PHE A 46 -14.84 -20.82 8.14
CA PHE A 46 -15.66 -21.21 9.28
C PHE A 46 -16.19 -22.63 9.13
N ASN A 47 -16.14 -23.40 10.22
CA ASN A 47 -16.75 -24.73 10.33
C ASN A 47 -17.69 -24.73 11.53
N SER A 48 -18.93 -25.21 11.34
CA SER A 48 -19.90 -25.30 12.41
C SER A 48 -19.57 -26.43 13.42
N ASN A 49 -20.10 -26.29 14.63
CA ASN A 49 -20.01 -27.31 15.71
C ASN A 49 -18.59 -27.61 16.18
N ILE A 50 -17.66 -26.67 16.06
CA ILE A 50 -16.35 -26.76 16.68
C ILE A 50 -16.17 -25.68 17.72
N ASP A 51 -15.26 -25.90 18.65
CA ASP A 51 -14.85 -24.94 19.65
C ASP A 51 -13.98 -23.85 19.04
N TYR A 52 -14.37 -22.59 19.23
CA TYR A 52 -13.65 -21.41 18.77
C TYR A 52 -12.98 -20.70 19.94
N SER A 53 -11.69 -20.93 20.09
CA SER A 53 -10.80 -20.09 20.90
C SER A 53 -10.52 -18.76 20.22
N ASP A 54 -9.97 -17.80 20.97
CA ASP A 54 -9.55 -16.51 20.45
C ASP A 54 -8.59 -16.63 19.25
N ASP A 55 -7.70 -17.62 19.26
CA ASP A 55 -6.77 -17.87 18.15
C ASP A 55 -7.48 -18.28 16.85
N LYS A 56 -8.53 -19.11 16.96
CA LYS A 56 -9.33 -19.49 15.79
C LYS A 56 -10.16 -18.33 15.28
N LEU A 57 -10.72 -17.50 16.14
CA LEU A 57 -11.41 -16.26 15.76
C LEU A 57 -10.46 -15.27 15.08
N ASN A 58 -9.26 -15.12 15.62
CA ASN A 58 -8.20 -14.31 15.00
C ASN A 58 -7.80 -14.85 13.61
N THR A 59 -7.82 -16.17 13.42
CA THR A 59 -7.58 -16.79 12.11
C THR A 59 -8.68 -16.45 11.11
N ILE A 60 -9.95 -16.48 11.52
CA ILE A 60 -11.08 -16.02 10.68
C ILE A 60 -10.90 -14.56 10.30
N PHE A 61 -10.61 -13.71 11.30
CA PHE A 61 -10.37 -12.28 11.08
C PHE A 61 -9.26 -12.05 10.05
N LYS A 62 -8.12 -12.74 10.22
CA LYS A 62 -6.98 -12.66 9.32
C LYS A 62 -7.34 -13.09 7.90
N ASN A 63 -8.03 -14.21 7.72
CA ASN A 63 -8.47 -14.70 6.40
C ASN A 63 -9.35 -13.68 5.68
N LEU A 64 -10.29 -13.05 6.40
CA LEU A 64 -11.17 -12.02 5.83
C LEU A 64 -10.40 -10.75 5.48
N TYR A 65 -9.47 -10.31 6.32
CA TYR A 65 -8.64 -9.13 6.07
C TYR A 65 -7.67 -9.33 4.90
N GLU A 66 -7.02 -10.48 4.82
CA GLU A 66 -6.08 -10.85 3.76
C GLU A 66 -6.77 -11.03 2.39
N SER A 67 -8.10 -11.19 2.37
CA SER A 67 -8.87 -11.19 1.12
C SER A 67 -8.88 -9.83 0.41
N GLU A 68 -8.52 -8.75 1.12
CA GLU A 68 -8.56 -7.36 0.64
C GLU A 68 -9.97 -6.83 0.28
N PHE A 69 -11.01 -7.65 0.48
CA PHE A 69 -12.37 -7.24 0.15
C PHE A 69 -12.99 -6.31 1.18
N PHE A 70 -12.49 -6.30 2.41
CA PHE A 70 -13.12 -5.61 3.52
C PHE A 70 -12.24 -4.50 4.08
N LYS A 71 -12.84 -3.33 4.23
CA LYS A 71 -12.26 -2.19 4.92
C LYS A 71 -12.33 -2.35 6.43
N LYS A 72 -13.43 -2.99 6.90
CA LYS A 72 -13.70 -3.24 8.31
C LYS A 72 -14.37 -4.59 8.49
N VAL A 73 -13.94 -5.31 9.53
CA VAL A 73 -14.56 -6.56 9.97
C VAL A 73 -14.72 -6.49 11.49
N GLU A 74 -15.92 -6.77 11.99
CA GLU A 74 -16.22 -6.85 13.42
C GLU A 74 -16.90 -8.18 13.73
N PHE A 75 -16.58 -8.78 14.87
CA PHE A 75 -17.15 -10.02 15.35
C PHE A 75 -17.94 -9.79 16.63
N LYS A 76 -19.09 -10.47 16.73
CA LYS A 76 -19.85 -10.61 17.96
C LYS A 76 -20.36 -12.03 18.05
N ILE A 77 -20.20 -12.67 19.20
CA ILE A 77 -20.79 -13.97 19.47
C ILE A 77 -22.07 -13.76 20.25
N LYS A 78 -23.16 -14.36 19.78
CA LYS A 78 -24.46 -14.30 20.43
C LYS A 78 -25.21 -15.62 20.23
N ASN A 79 -25.56 -16.29 21.32
CA ASN A 79 -26.28 -17.57 21.29
C ASN A 79 -25.61 -18.62 20.40
N SER A 80 -24.29 -18.80 20.54
CA SER A 80 -23.46 -19.72 19.73
C SER A 80 -23.48 -19.42 18.22
N ILE A 81 -23.84 -18.21 17.82
CA ILE A 81 -23.78 -17.70 16.43
C ILE A 81 -22.68 -16.64 16.35
N LEU A 82 -21.80 -16.79 15.37
CA LEU A 82 -20.81 -15.77 15.03
C LEU A 82 -21.44 -14.73 14.11
N GLU A 83 -21.77 -13.55 14.65
CA GLU A 83 -22.17 -12.41 13.83
C GLU A 83 -20.91 -11.70 13.30
N ILE A 84 -20.74 -11.68 11.98
CA ILE A 84 -19.68 -10.95 11.28
C ILE A 84 -20.30 -9.73 10.63
N THR A 85 -19.91 -8.55 11.10
CA THR A 85 -20.26 -7.29 10.45
C THR A 85 -19.10 -6.85 9.58
N VAL A 86 -19.36 -6.63 8.29
CA VAL A 86 -18.35 -6.22 7.31
C VAL A 86 -18.70 -4.86 6.69
N ASP A 87 -17.63 -4.10 6.35
CA ASP A 87 -17.70 -2.96 5.46
C ASP A 87 -16.77 -3.25 4.27
N GLU A 88 -17.35 -3.31 3.07
CA GLU A 88 -16.61 -3.72 1.88
C GLU A 88 -15.78 -2.57 1.31
N ASN A 89 -14.55 -2.88 0.89
CA ASN A 89 -13.79 -1.98 0.03
C ASN A 89 -14.51 -1.79 -1.32
N PRO A 90 -14.62 -0.57 -1.84
CA PRO A 90 -15.13 -0.36 -3.20
C PRO A 90 -14.25 -1.08 -4.23
N ILE A 91 -14.83 -1.55 -5.31
CA ILE A 91 -14.07 -2.07 -6.45
C ILE A 91 -13.64 -0.92 -7.35
N ILE A 92 -12.41 -0.93 -7.83
CA ILE A 92 -11.95 0.02 -8.84
C ILE A 92 -12.61 -0.33 -10.17
N GLU A 93 -13.60 0.47 -10.57
CA GLU A 93 -14.30 0.31 -11.86
C GLU A 93 -13.36 0.68 -13.01
N ASN A 94 -12.72 1.84 -12.91
CA ASN A 94 -11.80 2.36 -13.90
C ASN A 94 -10.64 3.10 -13.21
N LEU A 95 -9.45 2.99 -13.80
CA LEU A 95 -8.25 3.73 -13.41
C LEU A 95 -7.68 4.40 -14.66
N GLU A 96 -7.62 5.72 -14.63
CA GLU A 96 -7.13 6.54 -15.74
C GLU A 96 -5.93 7.37 -15.32
N ILE A 97 -4.94 7.49 -16.21
CA ILE A 97 -3.83 8.43 -16.09
C ILE A 97 -3.92 9.40 -17.25
N VAL A 98 -4.13 10.67 -16.94
CA VAL A 98 -4.20 11.76 -17.94
C VAL A 98 -3.03 12.75 -17.76
N GLY A 99 -2.78 13.57 -18.79
CA GLY A 99 -1.72 14.60 -18.76
C GLY A 99 -0.33 14.11 -19.19
N ILE A 100 -0.10 12.80 -19.35
CA ILE A 100 1.16 12.24 -19.86
C ILE A 100 1.00 11.93 -21.36
N LYS A 101 1.80 12.57 -22.20
CA LYS A 101 1.80 12.32 -23.65
C LYS A 101 2.64 11.10 -24.08
N SER A 102 3.55 10.64 -23.21
CA SER A 102 4.46 9.52 -23.52
C SER A 102 3.78 8.17 -23.16
N PRO A 103 3.43 7.33 -24.15
CA PRO A 103 2.85 6.01 -23.86
C PRO A 103 3.80 5.10 -23.06
N LYS A 104 5.11 5.25 -23.29
CA LYS A 104 6.13 4.49 -22.55
C LYS A 104 6.11 4.85 -21.07
N LEU A 105 5.99 6.14 -20.72
CA LEU A 105 5.95 6.57 -19.32
C LEU A 105 4.65 6.14 -18.64
N GLN A 106 3.51 6.27 -19.33
CA GLN A 106 2.22 5.74 -18.82
C GLN A 106 2.30 4.25 -18.54
N LYS A 107 2.84 3.47 -19.48
CA LYS A 107 3.01 2.03 -19.35
C LYS A 107 3.85 1.68 -18.13
N VAL A 108 5.00 2.33 -17.95
CA VAL A 108 5.88 2.11 -16.78
C VAL A 108 5.14 2.38 -15.46
N ILE A 109 4.33 3.44 -15.40
CA ILE A 109 3.55 3.76 -14.19
C ILE A 109 2.52 2.63 -13.95
N LEU A 110 1.71 2.28 -14.96
CA LEU A 110 0.67 1.27 -14.84
C LEU A 110 1.20 -0.13 -14.47
N GLU A 111 2.40 -0.48 -14.94
CA GLU A 111 3.06 -1.77 -14.60
C GLU A 111 3.63 -1.79 -13.18
N LYS A 112 3.90 -0.63 -12.60
CA LYS A 112 4.55 -0.54 -11.28
C LYS A 112 3.59 -0.34 -10.13
N ILE A 113 2.44 0.28 -10.36
CA ILE A 113 1.42 0.50 -9.32
C ILE A 113 0.65 -0.80 -9.04
N SER A 114 0.19 -0.92 -7.81
CA SER A 114 -0.60 -2.07 -7.33
C SER A 114 -2.09 -1.93 -7.64
N LEU A 115 -2.58 -0.69 -7.71
CA LEU A 115 -3.96 -0.37 -8.07
C LEU A 115 -4.26 -0.80 -9.51
N GLN A 116 -5.34 -1.53 -9.68
CA GLN A 116 -5.78 -2.02 -10.99
C GLN A 116 -7.31 -2.03 -11.06
N SER A 117 -7.86 -1.83 -12.25
CA SER A 117 -9.30 -2.01 -12.46
C SER A 117 -9.73 -3.44 -12.05
N ARG A 118 -10.90 -3.56 -11.47
CA ARG A 118 -11.52 -4.78 -10.92
C ARG A 118 -10.89 -5.31 -9.63
N LYS A 119 -9.91 -4.60 -9.04
CA LYS A 119 -9.41 -4.89 -7.69
C LYS A 119 -10.08 -3.98 -6.66
N SER A 120 -9.99 -4.38 -5.40
CA SER A 120 -10.45 -3.54 -4.28
C SER A 120 -9.65 -2.26 -4.15
N TYR A 121 -10.31 -1.15 -3.87
CA TYR A 121 -9.66 0.09 -3.51
C TYR A 121 -9.28 0.06 -2.03
N ILE A 122 -8.00 0.12 -1.76
CA ILE A 122 -7.45 0.16 -0.41
C ILE A 122 -6.67 1.46 -0.26
N GLU A 123 -7.06 2.30 0.71
CA GLU A 123 -6.49 3.64 0.91
C GLU A 123 -4.97 3.63 1.10
N THR A 124 -4.44 2.67 1.86
CA THR A 124 -2.98 2.56 2.09
C THR A 124 -2.22 2.21 0.81
N VAL A 125 -2.79 1.36 -0.04
CA VAL A 125 -2.24 1.01 -1.36
C VAL A 125 -2.27 2.24 -2.27
N PHE A 126 -3.39 2.97 -2.28
CA PHE A 126 -3.53 4.21 -3.05
C PHE A 126 -2.44 5.25 -2.67
N LEU A 127 -2.23 5.49 -1.38
CA LEU A 127 -1.19 6.43 -0.91
C LEU A 127 0.23 5.96 -1.28
N SER A 128 0.49 4.65 -1.18
CA SER A 128 1.76 4.06 -1.60
C SER A 128 2.00 4.24 -3.10
N ASP A 129 1.01 3.92 -3.92
CA ASP A 129 1.10 4.05 -5.38
C ASP A 129 1.23 5.50 -5.83
N LEU A 130 0.56 6.44 -5.15
CA LEU A 130 0.72 7.87 -5.41
C LEU A 130 2.17 8.32 -5.17
N ASN A 131 2.80 7.86 -4.10
CA ASN A 131 4.20 8.14 -3.81
C ASN A 131 5.13 7.48 -4.84
N LEU A 132 4.83 6.24 -5.23
CA LEU A 132 5.56 5.51 -6.26
C LEU A 132 5.50 6.23 -7.61
N MET A 133 4.32 6.71 -8.04
CA MET A 133 4.16 7.52 -9.26
C MET A 133 5.03 8.77 -9.22
N LYS A 134 5.01 9.52 -8.09
CA LYS A 134 5.86 10.72 -7.93
C LYS A 134 7.34 10.38 -8.06
N ASN A 135 7.79 9.25 -7.52
CA ASN A 135 9.17 8.81 -7.63
C ASN A 135 9.54 8.39 -9.07
N ILE A 136 8.65 7.69 -9.77
CA ILE A 136 8.84 7.36 -11.20
C ILE A 136 8.98 8.63 -12.04
N LEU A 137 8.12 9.63 -11.81
CA LEU A 137 8.17 10.90 -12.50
C LEU A 137 9.49 11.64 -12.24
N LYS A 138 9.95 11.67 -10.98
CA LYS A 138 11.26 12.24 -10.61
C LYS A 138 12.40 11.51 -11.31
N SER A 139 12.41 10.18 -11.32
CA SER A 139 13.42 9.36 -12.00
C SER A 139 13.43 9.61 -13.51
N ALA A 140 12.28 9.94 -14.09
CA ALA A 140 12.16 10.38 -15.49
C ALA A 140 12.59 11.85 -15.74
N GLY A 141 12.99 12.57 -14.68
CA GLY A 141 13.46 13.96 -14.75
C GLY A 141 12.37 15.03 -14.50
N TYR A 142 11.15 14.63 -14.19
CA TYR A 142 10.04 15.54 -13.91
C TYR A 142 9.91 15.82 -12.40
N TYR A 143 10.86 16.55 -11.84
CA TYR A 143 10.95 16.81 -10.40
C TYR A 143 9.81 17.68 -9.85
N PHE A 144 9.24 18.52 -10.71
CA PHE A 144 8.18 19.45 -10.34
C PHE A 144 6.79 18.97 -10.81
N ALA A 145 6.69 17.71 -11.24
CA ALA A 145 5.42 17.14 -11.64
C ALA A 145 4.41 17.20 -10.49
N LYS A 146 3.19 17.63 -10.82
CA LYS A 146 2.06 17.62 -9.91
C LYS A 146 1.16 16.44 -10.28
N VAL A 147 0.73 15.68 -9.30
CA VAL A 147 -0.21 14.57 -9.45
C VAL A 147 -1.45 14.93 -8.64
N GLU A 148 -2.51 15.30 -9.30
CA GLU A 148 -3.84 15.50 -8.71
C GLU A 148 -4.65 14.24 -8.89
N THR A 149 -5.47 13.91 -7.89
CA THR A 149 -6.29 12.69 -7.91
C THR A 149 -7.75 13.05 -7.79
N LYS A 150 -8.57 12.46 -8.65
CA LYS A 150 -10.03 12.55 -8.57
C LYS A 150 -10.58 11.16 -8.34
N SER A 151 -11.38 11.00 -7.29
CA SER A 151 -12.09 9.77 -6.98
C SER A 151 -13.59 10.01 -7.05
N ILE A 152 -14.30 9.17 -7.78
CA ILE A 152 -15.75 9.23 -7.95
C ILE A 152 -16.32 7.92 -7.41
N LEU A 153 -16.95 7.98 -6.24
CA LEU A 153 -17.58 6.84 -5.58
C LEU A 153 -19.00 6.65 -6.11
N ASN A 154 -19.34 5.43 -6.48
CA ASN A 154 -20.71 4.98 -6.72
C ASN A 154 -21.12 4.11 -5.54
N GLU A 155 -21.96 4.64 -4.66
CA GLU A 155 -22.40 3.95 -3.44
C GLU A 155 -23.32 2.75 -3.74
N GLU A 156 -24.16 2.82 -4.78
CA GLU A 156 -25.08 1.74 -5.15
C GLU A 156 -24.35 0.48 -5.59
N GLN A 157 -23.29 0.67 -6.37
CA GLN A 157 -22.47 -0.44 -6.89
C GLN A 157 -21.26 -0.77 -6.02
N ASN A 158 -21.03 0.01 -4.94
CA ASN A 158 -19.83 -0.03 -4.14
C ASN A 158 -18.57 -0.06 -5.03
N SER A 159 -18.49 0.89 -5.97
CA SER A 159 -17.40 1.02 -6.93
C SER A 159 -16.81 2.42 -6.93
N ILE A 160 -15.55 2.55 -7.35
CA ILE A 160 -14.83 3.81 -7.40
C ILE A 160 -14.12 3.95 -8.75
N ARG A 161 -14.23 5.13 -9.36
CA ARG A 161 -13.43 5.52 -10.51
C ARG A 161 -12.29 6.42 -10.04
N LEU A 162 -11.07 6.10 -10.45
CA LEU A 162 -9.87 6.83 -10.10
C LEU A 162 -9.27 7.50 -11.34
N ILE A 163 -8.97 8.79 -11.23
CA ILE A 163 -8.32 9.56 -12.28
C ILE A 163 -7.09 10.23 -11.67
N PHE A 164 -5.91 9.92 -12.20
CA PHE A 164 -4.66 10.59 -11.88
C PHE A 164 -4.38 11.63 -12.97
N ASP A 165 -4.58 12.89 -12.61
CA ASP A 165 -4.32 14.04 -13.50
C ASP A 165 -2.90 14.54 -13.26
N ILE A 166 -2.01 14.31 -14.21
CA ILE A 166 -0.58 14.54 -14.06
C ILE A 166 -0.14 15.71 -14.91
N ASN A 167 0.25 16.79 -14.25
CA ASN A 167 0.96 17.89 -14.89
C ASN A 167 2.46 17.67 -14.72
N LEU A 168 3.14 17.26 -15.80
CA LEU A 168 4.57 16.95 -15.78
C LEU A 168 5.43 18.19 -15.53
N GLY A 169 5.01 19.37 -16.00
CA GLY A 169 5.88 20.53 -16.06
C GLY A 169 7.12 20.30 -16.94
N ASP A 170 8.12 21.14 -16.75
CA ASP A 170 9.41 21.00 -17.43
C ASP A 170 10.31 19.98 -16.75
N ARG A 171 11.16 19.32 -17.54
CA ARG A 171 12.20 18.46 -17.00
C ARG A 171 13.28 19.31 -16.32
N ALA A 172 13.68 18.91 -15.13
CA ALA A 172 14.75 19.58 -14.40
C ALA A 172 16.08 19.43 -15.14
N LYS A 173 16.75 20.56 -15.38
CA LYS A 173 18.08 20.64 -16.01
C LYS A 173 19.15 20.93 -14.97
N ILE A 174 20.34 20.40 -15.19
CA ILE A 174 21.53 20.67 -14.37
C ILE A 174 22.14 21.98 -14.88
N ASN A 175 22.00 23.06 -14.15
CA ASN A 175 22.56 24.34 -14.54
C ASN A 175 24.06 24.39 -14.27
N GLU A 176 24.50 23.89 -13.12
CA GLU A 176 25.90 23.95 -12.70
C GLU A 176 26.25 22.72 -11.86
N ILE A 177 27.48 22.23 -11.96
CA ILE A 177 28.08 21.18 -11.15
C ILE A 177 29.29 21.76 -10.44
N GLN A 178 29.27 21.74 -9.10
CA GLN A 178 30.35 22.23 -8.26
C GLN A 178 30.90 21.09 -7.42
N PHE A 179 32.22 21.09 -7.20
CA PHE A 179 32.91 20.15 -6.32
C PHE A 179 33.47 20.86 -5.11
N PHE A 180 33.31 20.27 -3.93
CA PHE A 180 33.83 20.83 -2.68
C PHE A 180 34.80 19.83 -2.06
N GLY A 181 35.93 20.35 -1.50
CA GLY A 181 36.92 19.53 -0.84
C GLY A 181 37.98 18.90 -1.75
N ASN A 182 37.96 19.14 -3.03
CA ASN A 182 38.87 18.60 -4.06
C ASN A 182 40.22 19.36 -4.12
N LYS A 183 40.97 19.38 -3.02
CA LYS A 183 42.24 20.17 -2.89
C LYS A 183 43.29 19.87 -3.98
N ASN A 184 43.38 18.62 -4.44
CA ASN A 184 44.46 18.15 -5.31
C ASN A 184 44.00 17.88 -6.77
N ILE A 185 42.70 17.90 -7.05
CA ILE A 185 42.14 17.57 -8.36
C ILE A 185 41.32 18.75 -8.86
N LYS A 186 41.62 19.24 -10.05
CA LYS A 186 40.88 20.35 -10.66
C LYS A 186 39.47 19.90 -11.06
N ASP A 187 38.45 20.76 -10.88
CA ASP A 187 37.03 20.51 -11.25
C ASP A 187 36.88 19.98 -12.67
N ARG A 188 37.67 20.50 -13.61
CA ARG A 188 37.64 20.07 -15.01
C ARG A 188 37.94 18.55 -15.15
N LYS A 189 38.86 18.03 -14.37
CA LYS A 189 39.15 16.57 -14.36
C LYS A 189 38.00 15.77 -13.77
N LEU A 190 37.42 16.24 -12.67
CA LEU A 190 36.27 15.62 -12.06
C LEU A 190 35.03 15.63 -12.96
N LYS A 191 34.77 16.76 -13.63
CA LYS A 191 33.70 16.85 -14.64
C LYS A 191 33.86 15.89 -15.81
N ASN A 192 35.07 15.47 -16.14
CA ASN A 192 35.32 14.49 -17.21
C ASN A 192 35.11 13.03 -16.74
N VAL A 193 35.06 12.77 -15.44
CA VAL A 193 34.84 11.44 -14.87
C VAL A 193 33.37 11.12 -14.73
N ILE A 194 32.55 12.14 -14.41
CA ILE A 194 31.11 11.97 -14.23
C ILE A 194 30.35 11.92 -15.55
N THR A 195 29.16 11.33 -15.53
CA THR A 195 28.28 11.19 -16.69
C THR A 195 27.27 12.33 -16.83
N SER A 196 26.97 13.02 -15.73
CA SER A 196 26.11 14.20 -15.72
C SER A 196 26.80 15.41 -16.31
N GLU A 197 26.06 16.22 -17.04
CA GLU A 197 26.60 17.41 -17.73
C GLU A 197 25.74 18.64 -17.43
N GLU A 198 26.38 19.79 -17.42
CA GLU A 198 25.69 21.08 -17.33
C GLU A 198 24.90 21.39 -18.61
N ALA A 199 23.70 21.92 -18.44
CA ALA A 199 22.86 22.37 -19.54
C ALA A 199 23.48 23.61 -20.21
N LYS A 200 23.76 23.51 -21.52
CA LYS A 200 24.24 24.61 -22.36
C LYS A 200 23.36 24.70 -23.59
N PHE A 201 23.26 25.89 -24.21
CA PHE A 201 22.35 26.11 -25.34
C PHE A 201 22.62 25.19 -26.54
N TRP A 202 23.88 24.73 -26.73
CA TRP A 202 24.23 23.80 -27.81
C TRP A 202 24.03 22.30 -27.44
N LYS A 203 23.70 22.01 -26.16
CA LYS A 203 23.44 20.63 -25.69
C LYS A 203 21.94 20.30 -25.58
N PHE A 204 21.09 20.94 -26.40
CA PHE A 204 19.64 20.81 -26.33
C PHE A 204 19.12 19.40 -26.64
N LEU A 205 19.88 18.56 -27.33
CA LEU A 205 19.55 17.15 -27.60
C LEU A 205 20.11 16.17 -26.58
N SER A 206 21.03 16.62 -25.70
CA SER A 206 21.67 15.71 -24.73
C SER A 206 20.73 15.34 -23.59
N GLN A 207 20.67 14.05 -23.29
CA GLN A 207 19.92 13.55 -22.13
C GLN A 207 20.71 13.68 -20.82
N THR A 208 22.03 13.88 -20.89
CA THR A 208 22.93 13.99 -19.73
C THR A 208 22.78 15.30 -18.96
N VAL A 209 22.15 16.29 -19.58
CA VAL A 209 21.87 17.62 -18.98
C VAL A 209 20.61 17.62 -18.09
N TYR A 210 19.79 16.58 -18.13
CA TYR A 210 18.61 16.48 -17.27
C TYR A 210 18.95 15.77 -15.97
N LEU A 211 18.41 16.28 -14.88
CA LEU A 211 18.58 15.69 -13.56
C LEU A 211 18.01 14.26 -13.54
N ASN A 212 18.83 13.30 -13.11
CA ASN A 212 18.44 11.90 -12.98
C ASN A 212 19.16 11.31 -11.77
N ASN A 213 18.39 10.77 -10.80
CA ASN A 213 18.93 10.27 -9.54
C ASN A 213 19.87 9.08 -9.73
N GLU A 214 19.54 8.15 -10.62
CA GLU A 214 20.37 6.97 -10.88
C GLU A 214 21.74 7.38 -11.44
N ARG A 215 21.73 8.40 -12.32
CA ARG A 215 22.97 8.95 -12.87
C ARG A 215 23.78 9.68 -11.79
N ILE A 216 23.14 10.42 -10.89
CA ILE A 216 23.83 11.08 -9.77
C ILE A 216 24.50 10.04 -8.87
N GLU A 217 23.82 8.94 -8.57
CA GLU A 217 24.41 7.85 -7.78
C GLU A 217 25.55 7.13 -8.50
N LEU A 218 25.48 7.03 -9.84
CA LEU A 218 26.61 6.55 -10.65
C LEU A 218 27.78 7.54 -10.58
N ASP A 219 27.52 8.83 -10.75
CA ASP A 219 28.55 9.87 -10.69
C ASP A 219 29.26 9.91 -9.34
N LYS A 220 28.53 9.75 -8.24
CA LYS A 220 29.13 9.61 -6.90
C LYS A 220 30.08 8.43 -6.82
N ARG A 221 29.69 7.26 -7.36
CA ARG A 221 30.55 6.07 -7.39
C ARG A 221 31.78 6.21 -8.26
N LEU A 222 31.71 7.01 -9.33
CA LEU A 222 32.83 7.27 -10.22
C LEU A 222 33.87 8.22 -9.57
N LEU A 223 33.47 8.99 -8.56
CA LEU A 223 34.30 9.95 -7.85
C LEU A 223 34.95 9.37 -6.58
N THR A 224 34.54 8.20 -6.14
CA THR A 224 35.11 7.48 -4.96
C THR A 224 36.12 6.45 -5.38
#